data_ff3105c6e9b846596eff35b2aec80564
#
_entry.id   ff3105c6e9b846596eff35b2aec80564
#
_cell.length_a   1.000
_cell.length_b   1.000
_cell.length_c   1.000
_cell.angle_alpha   90.00
_cell.angle_beta   90.00
_cell.angle_gamma   90.00
#
_symmetry.space_group_name_H-M   'P 1'
#
loop_
_entity.id
_entity.type
_entity.pdbx_description
1 polymer ?
#
loop_
_entity_poly.entity_id
_entity_poly.type
_entity_poly.pdbx_seq_one_letter_code
_entity_poly.pdbx_strand_id
1 'polypeptide(L)'
;MKELGRLLNRKTILLILAAACICVVAVFAGDFSDCGIDNYKIKAREYNWLINGHTDEQIQEHADELAQDDRRIFKRLAKEYKEKSDYIDGYTESVKAVITNASNMKKFSVFGTSESIANINKTENDYKRIENVQVRELNSRAVEQFLKNDISIYIVLALMIYIIYIIYEYRDNGMWQIIYTAVNGRMRIAVKDTAAVGLGALFVSLIMQLCGLVSMLMVYGGWDSLTAPVQCLTGYNNFTYPISVMIYLCLLYTSPSPRDR
;
A
#
# COMPACT_ATOMS: atom_id res chain seq x y z
N MET A 1 -6.73 -20.35 -24.13
CA MET A 1 -5.56 -19.64 -24.66
C MET A 1 -5.86 -18.68 -25.81
N LYS A 2 -6.68 -19.03 -26.80
CA LYS A 2 -7.04 -18.10 -27.91
C LYS A 2 -7.81 -16.82 -27.45
N GLU A 3 -8.61 -16.92 -26.40
CA GLU A 3 -9.38 -15.78 -25.86
C GLU A 3 -8.51 -14.82 -25.01
N LEU A 4 -7.53 -15.35 -24.27
CA LEU A 4 -6.53 -14.52 -23.59
C LEU A 4 -5.68 -13.70 -24.58
N GLY A 5 -5.36 -14.28 -25.74
CA GLY A 5 -4.67 -13.60 -26.83
C GLY A 5 -5.52 -12.50 -27.51
N ARG A 6 -6.84 -12.58 -27.44
CA ARG A 6 -7.76 -11.52 -27.89
C ARG A 6 -7.81 -10.36 -26.89
N LEU A 7 -7.85 -10.66 -25.60
CA LEU A 7 -7.84 -9.65 -24.52
C LEU A 7 -6.49 -8.90 -24.45
N LEU A 8 -5.40 -9.56 -24.85
CA LEU A 8 -4.05 -8.98 -24.99
C LEU A 8 -3.78 -8.46 -26.42
N ASN A 9 -4.78 -7.94 -27.09
CA ASN A 9 -4.59 -7.31 -28.40
C ASN A 9 -3.71 -6.05 -28.25
N ARG A 10 -2.98 -5.70 -29.31
CA ARG A 10 -2.05 -4.55 -29.35
C ARG A 10 -2.68 -3.25 -28.84
N LYS A 11 -3.98 -3.04 -29.12
CA LYS A 11 -4.75 -1.88 -28.66
C LYS A 11 -5.00 -1.91 -27.15
N THR A 12 -5.29 -3.08 -26.57
CA THR A 12 -5.53 -3.25 -25.12
C THR A 12 -4.23 -3.03 -24.35
N ILE A 13 -3.11 -3.53 -24.85
CA ILE A 13 -1.78 -3.30 -24.25
C ILE A 13 -1.43 -1.82 -24.25
N LEU A 14 -1.67 -1.11 -25.37
CA LEU A 14 -1.46 0.34 -25.47
C LEU A 14 -2.33 1.12 -24.48
N LEU A 15 -3.57 0.70 -24.28
CA LEU A 15 -4.50 1.33 -23.36
C LEU A 15 -4.07 1.11 -21.90
N ILE A 16 -3.60 -0.08 -21.56
CA ILE A 16 -3.03 -0.40 -20.23
C ILE A 16 -1.78 0.45 -19.97
N LEU A 17 -0.88 0.55 -20.97
CA LEU A 17 0.32 1.38 -20.85
C LEU A 17 -0.01 2.86 -20.68
N ALA A 18 -0.99 3.37 -21.45
CA ALA A 18 -1.45 4.75 -21.29
C ALA A 18 -2.05 5.01 -19.91
N ALA A 19 -2.87 4.08 -19.40
CA ALA A 19 -3.43 4.15 -18.05
C ALA A 19 -2.34 4.10 -16.99
N ALA A 20 -1.33 3.24 -17.13
CA ALA A 20 -0.19 3.17 -16.23
C ALA A 20 0.62 4.49 -16.24
N CYS A 21 0.86 5.10 -17.41
CA CYS A 21 1.50 6.40 -17.52
C CYS A 21 0.70 7.50 -16.81
N ILE A 22 -0.62 7.53 -16.99
CA ILE A 22 -1.51 8.48 -16.31
C ILE A 22 -1.44 8.28 -14.80
N CYS A 23 -1.42 7.04 -14.31
CA CYS A 23 -1.30 6.73 -12.89
C CYS A 23 0.03 7.23 -12.31
N VAL A 24 1.14 6.98 -13.02
CA VAL A 24 2.45 7.49 -12.61
C VAL A 24 2.44 9.01 -12.53
N VAL A 25 1.92 9.69 -13.57
CA VAL A 25 1.81 11.17 -13.58
C VAL A 25 0.93 11.67 -12.44
N ALA A 26 -0.18 10.99 -12.15
CA ALA A 26 -1.09 11.39 -11.07
C ALA A 26 -0.47 11.22 -9.68
N VAL A 27 0.28 10.14 -9.46
CA VAL A 27 1.04 9.90 -8.22
C VAL A 27 2.08 11.01 -8.01
N PHE A 28 2.84 11.35 -9.06
CA PHE A 28 3.78 12.45 -9.00
C PHE A 28 3.10 13.81 -8.82
N ALA A 29 2.00 14.06 -9.52
CA ALA A 29 1.27 15.32 -9.40
C ALA A 29 0.71 15.55 -7.98
N GLY A 30 0.27 14.50 -7.29
CA GLY A 30 -0.16 14.56 -5.89
C GLY A 30 0.95 15.02 -4.96
N ASP A 31 2.16 14.48 -5.11
CA ASP A 31 3.33 14.90 -4.33
C ASP A 31 3.83 16.31 -4.71
N PHE A 32 3.68 16.70 -5.98
CA PHE A 32 4.10 18.01 -6.45
C PHE A 32 3.16 19.14 -6.03
N SER A 33 1.87 18.87 -5.86
CA SER A 33 0.88 19.88 -5.46
C SER A 33 1.17 20.42 -4.06
N ASP A 34 1.73 19.59 -3.18
CA ASP A 34 1.98 19.99 -1.79
C ASP A 34 3.30 20.73 -1.57
N CYS A 35 4.30 20.56 -2.46
CA CYS A 35 5.66 21.00 -2.15
C CYS A 35 6.48 21.60 -3.32
N GLY A 36 6.06 21.47 -4.58
CA GLY A 36 6.90 21.78 -5.74
C GLY A 36 8.03 20.76 -6.00
N ILE A 37 8.58 20.77 -7.22
CA ILE A 37 9.57 19.78 -7.70
C ILE A 37 10.87 19.80 -6.89
N ASP A 38 11.34 20.98 -6.50
CA ASP A 38 12.61 21.12 -5.79
C ASP A 38 12.54 20.58 -4.36
N ASN A 39 11.43 20.80 -3.68
CA ASN A 39 11.18 20.30 -2.33
C ASN A 39 11.15 18.76 -2.26
N TYR A 40 10.78 18.11 -3.34
CA TYR A 40 10.72 16.67 -3.44
C TYR A 40 12.12 16.01 -3.43
N LYS A 41 13.05 16.52 -4.24
CA LYS A 41 14.45 16.06 -4.26
C LYS A 41 15.13 16.28 -2.91
N ILE A 42 14.85 17.43 -2.28
CA ILE A 42 15.37 17.77 -0.97
C ILE A 42 14.84 16.77 0.08
N LYS A 43 13.54 16.50 0.10
CA LYS A 43 12.95 15.52 1.04
C LYS A 43 13.58 14.14 0.92
N ALA A 44 13.79 13.65 -0.30
CA ALA A 44 14.39 12.34 -0.54
C ALA A 44 15.85 12.30 -0.07
N ARG A 45 16.65 13.35 -0.40
CA ARG A 45 18.04 13.45 -0.03
C ARG A 45 18.24 13.56 1.47
N GLU A 46 17.52 14.48 2.11
CA GLU A 46 17.66 14.76 3.53
C GLU A 46 17.13 13.61 4.39
N TYR A 47 16.08 12.91 3.96
CA TYR A 47 15.60 11.73 4.67
C TYR A 47 16.60 10.56 4.59
N ASN A 48 17.23 10.35 3.42
CA ASN A 48 18.29 9.34 3.31
C ASN A 48 19.52 9.71 4.15
N TRP A 49 19.82 11.00 4.30
CA TRP A 49 20.87 11.45 5.19
C TRP A 49 20.55 11.12 6.65
N LEU A 50 19.35 11.42 7.13
CA LEU A 50 18.92 11.12 8.51
C LEU A 50 19.03 9.63 8.87
N ILE A 51 18.66 8.72 7.96
CA ILE A 51 18.68 7.27 8.20
C ILE A 51 20.10 6.73 8.39
N ASN A 52 21.12 7.41 7.88
CA ASN A 52 22.50 6.96 8.04
C ASN A 52 23.04 7.07 9.49
N GLY A 53 22.22 7.50 10.44
CA GLY A 53 22.51 7.52 11.85
C GLY A 53 23.41 8.68 12.28
N HIS A 54 22.82 9.83 12.49
CA HIS A 54 23.51 11.03 12.96
C HIS A 54 23.11 11.38 14.39
N THR A 55 24.03 11.95 15.14
CA THR A 55 23.75 12.46 16.49
C THR A 55 22.87 13.70 16.43
N ASP A 56 22.15 14.00 17.53
CA ASP A 56 21.29 15.19 17.64
C ASP A 56 22.07 16.49 17.35
N GLU A 57 23.37 16.53 17.74
CA GLU A 57 24.25 17.68 17.47
C GLU A 57 24.53 17.84 15.97
N GLN A 58 24.83 16.75 15.27
CA GLN A 58 25.07 16.76 13.82
C GLN A 58 23.78 17.12 13.04
N ILE A 59 22.63 16.67 13.51
CA ILE A 59 21.33 17.02 12.92
C ILE A 59 21.08 18.53 13.07
N GLN A 60 21.43 19.12 14.22
CA GLN A 60 21.27 20.55 14.43
C GLN A 60 22.24 21.38 13.58
N GLU A 61 23.51 20.97 13.51
CA GLU A 61 24.54 21.63 12.69
C GLU A 61 24.16 21.59 11.20
N HIS A 62 23.75 20.44 10.69
CA HIS A 62 23.27 20.31 9.31
C HIS A 62 22.03 21.17 9.03
N ALA A 63 21.09 21.27 10.00
CA ALA A 63 19.94 22.15 9.89
C ALA A 63 20.32 23.64 9.79
N ASP A 64 21.41 24.03 10.42
CA ASP A 64 21.87 25.41 10.43
C ASP A 64 22.64 25.80 9.14
N GLU A 65 23.21 24.82 8.44
CA GLU A 65 23.84 25.00 7.13
C GLU A 65 22.85 25.15 5.97
N LEU A 66 21.62 24.66 6.13
CA LEU A 66 20.61 24.68 5.08
C LEU A 66 19.99 26.06 4.88
N ALA A 67 19.60 26.38 3.65
CA ALA A 67 18.83 27.56 3.29
C ALA A 67 17.48 27.58 4.05
N GLN A 68 16.91 28.77 4.26
CA GLN A 68 15.77 28.96 5.16
C GLN A 68 14.54 28.09 4.82
N ASP A 69 14.25 27.88 3.53
CA ASP A 69 13.13 27.05 3.08
C ASP A 69 13.44 25.56 3.26
N ASP A 70 14.63 25.12 2.92
CA ASP A 70 15.10 23.75 3.06
C ASP A 70 15.18 23.35 4.54
N ARG A 71 15.60 24.28 5.40
CA ARG A 71 15.65 24.14 6.86
C ARG A 71 14.29 23.80 7.47
N ARG A 72 13.20 24.41 6.98
CA ARG A 72 11.84 24.10 7.47
C ARG A 72 11.45 22.67 7.13
N ILE A 73 11.77 22.24 5.92
CA ILE A 73 11.49 20.88 5.45
C ILE A 73 12.32 19.90 6.26
N PHE A 74 13.60 20.14 6.42
CA PHE A 74 14.52 19.28 7.16
C PHE A 74 14.11 19.15 8.63
N LYS A 75 13.76 20.23 9.33
CA LYS A 75 13.28 20.14 10.72
C LYS A 75 12.03 19.29 10.89
N ARG A 76 11.11 19.34 9.93
CA ARG A 76 9.92 18.46 9.94
C ARG A 76 10.32 17.00 9.76
N LEU A 77 11.23 16.72 8.81
CA LEU A 77 11.74 15.38 8.56
C LEU A 77 12.50 14.82 9.75
N ALA A 78 13.33 15.62 10.38
CA ALA A 78 14.08 15.25 11.59
C ALA A 78 13.15 14.91 12.76
N LYS A 79 12.05 15.65 12.91
CA LYS A 79 11.02 15.33 13.91
C LYS A 79 10.30 14.02 13.61
N GLU A 80 9.88 13.80 12.36
CA GLU A 80 9.24 12.55 11.93
C GLU A 80 10.21 11.35 12.12
N TYR A 81 11.48 11.54 11.82
CA TYR A 81 12.53 10.54 12.04
C TYR A 81 12.69 10.20 13.51
N LYS A 82 12.77 11.18 14.38
CA LYS A 82 12.92 10.99 15.83
C LYS A 82 11.71 10.26 16.44
N GLU A 83 10.49 10.66 16.08
CA GLU A 83 9.26 9.96 16.51
C GLU A 83 9.27 8.48 16.07
N LYS A 84 9.82 8.20 14.90
CA LYS A 84 9.94 6.84 14.38
C LYS A 84 11.03 6.03 15.11
N SER A 85 12.18 6.64 15.39
CA SER A 85 13.26 6.03 16.16
C SER A 85 12.80 5.68 17.57
N ASP A 86 12.17 6.62 18.27
CA ASP A 86 11.61 6.41 19.62
C ASP A 86 10.58 5.27 19.64
N TYR A 87 9.77 5.17 18.58
CA TYR A 87 8.82 4.06 18.41
C TYR A 87 9.52 2.71 18.24
N ILE A 88 10.54 2.64 17.40
CA ILE A 88 11.29 1.40 17.13
C ILE A 88 11.98 0.90 18.40
N ASP A 89 12.63 1.79 19.12
CA ASP A 89 13.32 1.47 20.37
C ASP A 89 12.35 0.97 21.46
N GLY A 90 11.17 1.59 21.57
CA GLY A 90 10.13 1.21 22.52
C GLY A 90 9.24 0.04 22.11
N TYR A 91 9.34 -0.46 20.85
CA TYR A 91 8.39 -1.42 20.30
C TYR A 91 8.32 -2.73 21.09
N THR A 92 9.46 -3.34 21.35
CA THR A 92 9.54 -4.62 22.06
C THR A 92 8.98 -4.54 23.47
N GLU A 93 9.24 -3.44 24.17
CA GLU A 93 8.73 -3.20 25.52
C GLU A 93 7.21 -2.97 25.49
N SER A 94 6.71 -2.22 24.52
CA SER A 94 5.28 -1.96 24.37
C SER A 94 4.48 -3.24 24.09
N VAL A 95 4.98 -4.13 23.21
CA VAL A 95 4.38 -5.43 22.94
C VAL A 95 4.33 -6.30 24.20
N LYS A 96 5.44 -6.40 24.94
CA LYS A 96 5.49 -7.15 26.21
C LYS A 96 4.56 -6.59 27.26
N ALA A 97 4.45 -5.26 27.35
CA ALA A 97 3.53 -4.58 28.25
C ALA A 97 2.06 -4.94 27.95
N VAL A 98 1.67 -4.95 26.67
CA VAL A 98 0.31 -5.34 26.26
C VAL A 98 0.02 -6.81 26.65
N ILE A 99 0.94 -7.73 26.38
CA ILE A 99 0.82 -9.16 26.75
C ILE A 99 0.65 -9.30 28.27
N THR A 100 1.50 -8.62 29.03
CA THR A 100 1.47 -8.66 30.50
C THR A 100 0.17 -8.09 31.04
N ASN A 101 -0.28 -6.95 30.51
CA ASN A 101 -1.54 -6.31 30.89
C ASN A 101 -2.73 -7.22 30.58
N ALA A 102 -2.79 -7.83 29.39
CA ALA A 102 -3.83 -8.78 29.02
C ALA A 102 -3.84 -10.01 29.97
N SER A 103 -2.66 -10.55 30.31
CA SER A 103 -2.53 -11.65 31.26
C SER A 103 -2.98 -11.27 32.67
N ASN A 104 -2.68 -10.03 33.11
CA ASN A 104 -3.11 -9.54 34.42
C ASN A 104 -4.64 -9.29 34.47
N MET A 105 -5.23 -8.73 33.40
CA MET A 105 -6.67 -8.52 33.30
C MET A 105 -7.48 -9.81 33.46
N LYS A 106 -6.94 -10.95 33.02
CA LYS A 106 -7.58 -12.26 33.23
C LYS A 106 -7.71 -12.64 34.69
N LYS A 107 -6.80 -12.17 35.55
CA LYS A 107 -6.81 -12.48 37.00
C LYS A 107 -7.84 -11.67 37.77
N PHE A 108 -8.32 -10.57 37.20
CA PHE A 108 -9.34 -9.75 37.85
C PHE A 108 -10.75 -10.23 37.47
N SER A 109 -11.52 -10.69 38.45
CA SER A 109 -12.87 -11.20 38.28
C SER A 109 -13.92 -10.16 37.83
N VAL A 110 -13.50 -8.89 37.69
CA VAL A 110 -14.34 -7.75 37.27
C VAL A 110 -14.77 -7.88 35.79
N PHE A 111 -14.05 -8.63 34.99
CA PHE A 111 -14.33 -8.82 33.55
C PHE A 111 -15.09 -10.13 33.28
N GLY A 112 -16.05 -10.49 34.16
CA GLY A 112 -16.71 -11.80 34.19
C GLY A 112 -17.63 -12.17 33.04
N THR A 113 -17.74 -11.38 31.96
CA THR A 113 -18.49 -11.79 30.78
C THR A 113 -17.66 -12.65 29.85
N SER A 114 -18.26 -13.71 29.29
CA SER A 114 -17.58 -14.61 28.36
C SER A 114 -16.95 -13.87 27.14
N GLU A 115 -17.59 -12.82 26.67
CA GLU A 115 -17.11 -11.98 25.58
C GLU A 115 -15.87 -11.17 25.96
N SER A 116 -15.82 -10.59 27.16
CA SER A 116 -14.65 -9.86 27.65
C SER A 116 -13.44 -10.76 27.78
N ILE A 117 -13.62 -11.96 28.32
CA ILE A 117 -12.54 -12.95 28.44
C ILE A 117 -12.06 -13.41 27.06
N ALA A 118 -12.98 -13.64 26.12
CA ALA A 118 -12.63 -14.01 24.75
C ALA A 118 -11.80 -12.92 24.05
N ASN A 119 -12.16 -11.65 24.21
CA ASN A 119 -11.42 -10.51 23.65
C ASN A 119 -10.02 -10.35 24.28
N ILE A 120 -9.89 -10.50 25.60
CA ILE A 120 -8.60 -10.46 26.29
C ILE A 120 -7.70 -11.62 25.81
N ASN A 121 -8.24 -12.83 25.66
CA ASN A 121 -7.52 -13.98 25.15
C ASN A 121 -7.07 -13.76 23.70
N LYS A 122 -7.93 -13.18 22.87
CA LYS A 122 -7.59 -12.84 21.49
C LYS A 122 -6.46 -11.82 21.46
N THR A 123 -6.54 -10.74 22.22
CA THR A 123 -5.50 -9.71 22.29
C THR A 123 -4.15 -10.31 22.71
N GLU A 124 -4.13 -11.12 23.77
CA GLU A 124 -2.88 -11.77 24.21
C GLU A 124 -2.29 -12.66 23.12
N ASN A 125 -3.09 -13.49 22.46
CA ASN A 125 -2.64 -14.38 21.41
C ASN A 125 -2.16 -13.62 20.17
N ASP A 126 -2.83 -12.54 19.81
CA ASP A 126 -2.47 -11.71 18.67
C ASP A 126 -1.12 -11.00 18.90
N TYR A 127 -0.90 -10.46 20.09
CA TYR A 127 0.38 -9.82 20.42
C TYR A 127 1.52 -10.81 20.64
N LYS A 128 1.25 -12.03 21.13
CA LYS A 128 2.27 -13.10 21.18
C LYS A 128 2.81 -13.49 19.81
N ARG A 129 2.00 -13.35 18.74
CA ARG A 129 2.47 -13.63 17.36
C ARG A 129 3.55 -12.66 16.89
N ILE A 130 3.53 -11.43 17.40
CA ILE A 130 4.44 -10.35 17.00
C ILE A 130 5.55 -10.10 18.03
N GLU A 131 5.60 -10.84 19.14
CA GLU A 131 6.59 -10.66 20.20
C GLU A 131 8.04 -10.78 19.69
N ASN A 132 8.28 -11.66 18.71
CA ASN A 132 9.60 -11.91 18.14
C ASN A 132 9.87 -11.10 16.85
N VAL A 133 9.00 -10.19 16.48
CA VAL A 133 9.20 -9.36 15.29
C VAL A 133 10.27 -8.30 15.57
N GLN A 134 11.35 -8.36 14.80
CA GLN A 134 12.41 -7.36 14.87
C GLN A 134 12.02 -6.16 14.02
N VAL A 135 11.64 -5.08 14.68
CA VAL A 135 11.43 -3.78 14.04
C VAL A 135 12.78 -3.08 13.96
N ARG A 136 13.08 -2.54 12.79
CA ARG A 136 14.33 -1.81 12.53
C ARG A 136 14.06 -0.53 11.75
N GLU A 137 14.95 0.43 11.90
CA GLU A 137 14.91 1.65 11.10
C GLU A 137 15.17 1.33 9.63
N LEU A 138 14.26 1.77 8.78
CA LEU A 138 14.31 1.59 7.34
C LEU A 138 13.73 2.80 6.64
N ASN A 139 14.20 3.06 5.44
CA ASN A 139 13.58 4.04 4.57
C ASN A 139 12.23 3.50 4.04
N SER A 140 11.16 3.65 4.83
CA SER A 140 9.79 3.25 4.46
C SER A 140 9.00 4.36 3.77
N ARG A 141 9.63 5.52 3.50
CA ARG A 141 8.93 6.70 3.00
C ARG A 141 8.23 6.48 1.67
N ALA A 142 8.84 5.73 0.75
CA ALA A 142 8.21 5.36 -0.52
C ALA A 142 6.88 4.63 -0.32
N VAL A 143 6.87 3.63 0.57
CA VAL A 143 5.68 2.84 0.88
C VAL A 143 4.64 3.67 1.63
N GLU A 144 5.06 4.47 2.61
CA GLU A 144 4.17 5.35 3.37
C GLU A 144 3.49 6.38 2.48
N GLN A 145 4.21 6.99 1.54
CA GLN A 145 3.64 7.90 0.56
C GLN A 145 2.72 7.18 -0.42
N PHE A 146 3.10 6.00 -0.88
CA PHE A 146 2.24 5.18 -1.72
C PHE A 146 0.91 4.84 -1.04
N LEU A 147 0.93 4.54 0.27
CA LEU A 147 -0.27 4.25 1.06
C LEU A 147 -1.12 5.50 1.36
N LYS A 148 -0.49 6.68 1.45
CA LYS A 148 -1.19 7.96 1.62
C LYS A 148 -1.87 8.44 0.34
N ASN A 149 -1.26 8.17 -0.81
CA ASN A 149 -1.80 8.56 -2.10
C ASN A 149 -2.93 7.63 -2.50
N ASP A 150 -4.14 8.16 -2.59
CA ASP A 150 -5.32 7.38 -2.98
C ASP A 150 -5.34 7.19 -4.52
N ILE A 151 -4.64 6.15 -4.96
CA ILE A 151 -4.58 5.76 -6.38
C ILE A 151 -5.89 5.07 -6.83
N SER A 152 -6.77 4.71 -5.89
CA SER A 152 -7.98 3.92 -6.14
C SER A 152 -8.88 4.55 -7.21
N ILE A 153 -9.03 5.87 -7.22
CA ILE A 153 -9.84 6.60 -8.21
C ILE A 153 -9.33 6.36 -9.63
N TYR A 154 -8.01 6.44 -9.85
CA TYR A 154 -7.41 6.26 -11.18
C TYR A 154 -7.53 4.80 -11.66
N ILE A 155 -7.41 3.84 -10.72
CA ILE A 155 -7.61 2.42 -11.01
C ILE A 155 -9.06 2.18 -11.43
N VAL A 156 -10.04 2.70 -10.72
CA VAL A 156 -11.47 2.57 -11.06
C VAL A 156 -11.76 3.16 -12.43
N LEU A 157 -11.23 4.34 -12.75
CA LEU A 157 -11.39 4.95 -14.08
C LEU A 157 -10.76 4.09 -15.18
N ALA A 158 -9.55 3.58 -14.96
CA ALA A 158 -8.89 2.68 -15.91
C ALA A 158 -9.68 1.39 -16.14
N LEU A 159 -10.24 0.82 -15.07
CA LEU A 159 -11.09 -0.37 -15.14
C LEU A 159 -12.41 -0.09 -15.87
N MET A 160 -13.04 1.05 -15.64
CA MET A 160 -14.25 1.45 -16.39
C MET A 160 -13.96 1.56 -17.89
N ILE A 161 -12.87 2.23 -18.28
CA ILE A 161 -12.46 2.35 -19.67
C ILE A 161 -12.19 0.97 -20.28
N TYR A 162 -11.52 0.09 -19.55
CA TYR A 162 -11.22 -1.28 -19.98
C TYR A 162 -12.50 -2.08 -20.22
N ILE A 163 -13.46 -2.04 -19.30
CA ILE A 163 -14.75 -2.74 -19.41
C ILE A 163 -15.56 -2.21 -20.59
N ILE A 164 -15.64 -0.88 -20.74
CA ILE A 164 -16.36 -0.24 -21.86
C ILE A 164 -15.75 -0.67 -23.21
N TYR A 165 -14.42 -0.71 -23.28
CA TYR A 165 -13.70 -1.14 -24.50
C TYR A 165 -14.04 -2.57 -24.88
N ILE A 166 -14.04 -3.51 -23.91
CA ILE A 166 -14.40 -4.91 -24.16
C ILE A 166 -15.84 -5.03 -24.65
N ILE A 167 -16.79 -4.35 -23.99
CA ILE A 167 -18.21 -4.40 -24.37
C ILE A 167 -18.39 -3.83 -25.78
N TYR A 168 -17.68 -2.76 -26.13
CA TYR A 168 -17.74 -2.16 -27.45
C TYR A 168 -17.21 -3.10 -28.54
N GLU A 169 -16.07 -3.76 -28.30
CA GLU A 169 -15.47 -4.72 -29.25
C GLU A 169 -16.40 -5.92 -29.52
N TYR A 170 -17.10 -6.41 -28.50
CA TYR A 170 -18.13 -7.46 -28.67
C TYR A 170 -19.31 -7.00 -29.52
N ARG A 171 -19.73 -5.75 -29.36
CA ARG A 171 -20.88 -5.19 -30.08
C ARG A 171 -20.57 -4.95 -31.56
N ASP A 172 -19.37 -4.48 -31.85
CA ASP A 172 -18.95 -4.11 -33.22
C ASP A 172 -18.76 -5.36 -34.11
N ASN A 173 -18.37 -6.48 -33.52
CA ASN A 173 -18.17 -7.76 -34.26
C ASN A 173 -19.46 -8.52 -34.58
N GLY A 174 -20.65 -7.98 -34.36
CA GLY A 174 -21.94 -8.62 -34.67
C GLY A 174 -22.21 -9.93 -33.91
N MET A 175 -21.35 -10.32 -32.96
CA MET A 175 -21.47 -11.58 -32.22
C MET A 175 -22.69 -11.62 -31.31
N TRP A 176 -23.28 -10.49 -30.96
CA TRP A 176 -24.49 -10.43 -30.13
C TRP A 176 -25.67 -11.19 -30.74
N GLN A 177 -25.86 -11.12 -32.05
CA GLN A 177 -26.98 -11.81 -32.73
C GLN A 177 -26.85 -13.32 -32.65
N ILE A 178 -25.62 -13.83 -32.75
CA ILE A 178 -25.34 -15.30 -32.68
C ILE A 178 -25.49 -15.79 -31.23
N ILE A 179 -25.12 -15.01 -30.26
CA ILE A 179 -25.21 -15.35 -28.82
C ILE A 179 -26.68 -15.47 -28.39
N TYR A 180 -27.54 -14.59 -28.91
CA TYR A 180 -28.97 -14.57 -28.54
C TYR A 180 -29.75 -15.77 -29.10
N THR A 181 -29.30 -16.39 -30.16
CA THR A 181 -30.00 -17.53 -30.82
C THR A 181 -29.61 -18.89 -30.22
N ALA A 182 -28.53 -19.02 -29.48
CA ALA A 182 -28.05 -20.28 -28.92
C ALA A 182 -28.71 -20.62 -27.57
N VAL A 183 -29.44 -21.72 -27.45
CA VAL A 183 -30.27 -22.15 -26.31
C VAL A 183 -29.47 -22.27 -24.99
N ASN A 184 -28.25 -22.80 -25.02
CA ASN A 184 -27.35 -22.91 -23.86
C ASN A 184 -26.11 -21.99 -23.96
N GLY A 185 -26.00 -21.21 -25.03
CA GLY A 185 -24.85 -20.36 -25.31
C GLY A 185 -24.76 -19.16 -24.35
N ARG A 186 -25.92 -18.61 -23.97
CA ARG A 186 -26.00 -17.38 -23.14
C ARG A 186 -25.29 -17.53 -21.81
N MET A 187 -25.60 -18.60 -21.06
CA MET A 187 -25.06 -18.79 -19.71
C MET A 187 -23.55 -19.11 -19.77
N ARG A 188 -23.12 -19.96 -20.69
CA ARG A 188 -21.72 -20.34 -20.87
C ARG A 188 -20.85 -19.14 -21.30
N ILE A 189 -21.36 -18.32 -22.21
CA ILE A 189 -20.65 -17.14 -22.70
C ILE A 189 -20.62 -16.07 -21.61
N ALA A 190 -21.76 -15.82 -20.94
CA ALA A 190 -21.81 -14.85 -19.84
C ALA A 190 -20.82 -15.19 -18.71
N VAL A 191 -20.74 -16.46 -18.29
CA VAL A 191 -19.78 -16.88 -17.25
C VAL A 191 -18.33 -16.73 -17.73
N LYS A 192 -18.03 -17.10 -18.98
CA LYS A 192 -16.69 -16.97 -19.54
C LYS A 192 -16.27 -15.50 -19.68
N ASP A 193 -17.18 -14.66 -20.16
CA ASP A 193 -16.91 -13.23 -20.35
C ASP A 193 -16.76 -12.52 -19.03
N THR A 194 -17.62 -12.82 -18.03
CA THR A 194 -17.48 -12.27 -16.69
C THR A 194 -16.16 -12.70 -16.05
N ALA A 195 -15.76 -13.97 -16.19
CA ALA A 195 -14.49 -14.45 -15.69
C ALA A 195 -13.30 -13.78 -16.42
N ALA A 196 -13.37 -13.64 -17.74
CA ALA A 196 -12.31 -13.00 -18.53
C ALA A 196 -12.17 -11.50 -18.19
N VAL A 197 -13.30 -10.79 -18.06
CA VAL A 197 -13.30 -9.38 -17.65
C VAL A 197 -12.79 -9.23 -16.22
N GLY A 198 -13.21 -10.11 -15.30
CA GLY A 198 -12.74 -10.10 -13.91
C GLY A 198 -11.23 -10.33 -13.78
N LEU A 199 -10.70 -11.35 -14.48
CA LEU A 199 -9.26 -11.63 -14.52
C LEU A 199 -8.48 -10.49 -15.16
N GLY A 200 -8.98 -9.92 -16.25
CA GLY A 200 -8.36 -8.78 -16.91
C GLY A 200 -8.35 -7.54 -16.00
N ALA A 201 -9.43 -7.28 -15.31
CA ALA A 201 -9.53 -6.18 -14.35
C ALA A 201 -8.53 -6.34 -13.19
N LEU A 202 -8.40 -7.55 -12.62
CA LEU A 202 -7.40 -7.83 -11.60
C LEU A 202 -5.98 -7.61 -12.12
N PHE A 203 -5.70 -8.04 -13.35
CA PHE A 203 -4.38 -7.88 -13.97
C PHE A 203 -4.04 -6.40 -14.21
N VAL A 204 -4.98 -5.63 -14.75
CA VAL A 204 -4.82 -4.18 -14.96
C VAL A 204 -4.60 -3.45 -13.63
N SER A 205 -5.42 -3.77 -12.62
CA SER A 205 -5.28 -3.18 -11.29
C SER A 205 -3.90 -3.46 -10.69
N LEU A 206 -3.42 -4.70 -10.79
CA LEU A 206 -2.12 -5.11 -10.27
C LEU A 206 -0.97 -4.39 -10.97
N ILE A 207 -1.02 -4.24 -12.31
CA ILE A 207 -0.01 -3.50 -13.07
C ILE A 207 0.02 -2.03 -12.63
N MET A 208 -1.14 -1.39 -12.52
CA MET A 208 -1.24 0.02 -12.12
C MET A 208 -0.61 0.27 -10.74
N GLN A 209 -0.89 -0.63 -9.79
CA GLN A 209 -0.34 -0.54 -8.44
C GLN A 209 1.17 -0.78 -8.41
N LEU A 210 1.65 -1.79 -9.15
CA LEU A 210 3.08 -2.03 -9.29
C LEU A 210 3.81 -0.83 -9.90
N CYS A 211 3.25 -0.23 -10.95
CA CYS A 211 3.83 0.97 -11.55
C CYS A 211 3.89 2.13 -10.56
N GLY A 212 2.82 2.37 -9.80
CA GLY A 212 2.78 3.41 -8.76
C GLY A 212 3.81 3.17 -7.65
N LEU A 213 3.87 1.94 -7.14
CA LEU A 213 4.83 1.57 -6.10
C LEU A 213 6.29 1.70 -6.59
N VAL A 214 6.59 1.16 -7.78
CA VAL A 214 7.94 1.24 -8.37
C VAL A 214 8.35 2.69 -8.59
N SER A 215 7.43 3.55 -9.04
CA SER A 215 7.69 4.98 -9.21
C SER A 215 8.12 5.63 -7.91
N MET A 216 7.39 5.36 -6.81
CA MET A 216 7.73 5.89 -5.49
C MET A 216 9.07 5.35 -4.98
N LEU A 217 9.34 4.06 -5.19
CA LEU A 217 10.62 3.45 -4.80
C LEU A 217 11.80 4.00 -5.60
N MET A 218 11.62 4.32 -6.88
CA MET A 218 12.68 4.94 -7.70
C MET A 218 13.04 6.33 -7.20
N VAL A 219 12.09 7.01 -6.62
CA VAL A 219 12.27 8.37 -6.17
C VAL A 219 12.78 8.47 -4.75
N TYR A 220 12.11 7.81 -3.81
CA TYR A 220 12.47 7.87 -2.39
C TYR A 220 13.51 6.81 -2.00
N GLY A 221 13.73 5.80 -2.84
CA GLY A 221 14.56 4.65 -2.50
C GLY A 221 13.87 3.72 -1.49
N GLY A 222 14.65 2.93 -0.75
CA GLY A 222 14.14 2.09 0.34
C GLY A 222 13.53 0.76 -0.11
N TRP A 223 14.10 0.12 -1.11
CA TRP A 223 13.69 -1.22 -1.59
C TRP A 223 13.66 -2.27 -0.47
N ASP A 224 14.55 -2.14 0.52
CA ASP A 224 14.63 -3.03 1.67
C ASP A 224 13.37 -2.98 2.55
N SER A 225 12.61 -1.87 2.49
CA SER A 225 11.36 -1.72 3.23
C SER A 225 10.26 -2.70 2.77
N LEU A 226 10.31 -3.20 1.54
CA LEU A 226 9.34 -4.16 1.02
C LEU A 226 9.43 -5.54 1.71
N THR A 227 10.62 -5.93 2.12
CA THR A 227 10.87 -7.20 2.81
C THR A 227 10.69 -7.11 4.32
N ALA A 228 10.66 -5.89 4.85
CA ALA A 228 10.49 -5.62 6.26
C ALA A 228 9.09 -5.96 6.76
N PRO A 229 8.92 -6.24 8.06
CA PRO A 229 7.60 -6.43 8.65
C PRO A 229 6.80 -5.11 8.61
N VAL A 230 5.47 -5.24 8.48
CA VAL A 230 4.55 -4.07 8.38
C VAL A 230 4.65 -3.15 9.60
N GLN A 231 5.02 -3.69 10.76
CA GLN A 231 5.24 -2.96 12.00
C GLN A 231 6.36 -1.90 11.91
N CYS A 232 7.23 -1.97 10.89
CA CYS A 232 8.23 -0.93 10.62
C CYS A 232 7.63 0.34 9.98
N LEU A 233 6.37 0.30 9.53
CA LEU A 233 5.69 1.44 8.93
C LEU A 233 5.03 2.31 10.00
N THR A 234 5.15 3.62 9.86
CA THR A 234 4.50 4.58 10.74
C THR A 234 2.98 4.43 10.68
N GLY A 235 2.33 4.29 11.83
CA GLY A 235 0.88 4.13 11.94
C GLY A 235 0.36 2.68 11.88
N TYR A 236 1.23 1.68 11.71
CA TYR A 236 0.85 0.26 11.70
C TYR A 236 1.26 -0.50 12.98
N ASN A 237 1.41 0.22 14.07
CA ASN A 237 1.86 -0.28 15.38
C ASN A 237 0.98 -1.39 15.93
N ASN A 238 -0.32 -1.31 15.67
CA ASN A 238 -1.34 -2.24 16.19
C ASN A 238 -1.58 -3.43 15.25
N PHE A 239 -0.77 -3.56 14.19
CA PHE A 239 -0.94 -4.66 13.26
C PHE A 239 -0.36 -5.94 13.84
N THR A 240 -1.22 -6.93 14.10
CA THR A 240 -0.90 -8.13 14.89
C THR A 240 -0.43 -9.34 14.07
N TYR A 241 -0.20 -9.17 12.77
CA TYR A 241 0.31 -10.24 11.91
C TYR A 241 1.74 -9.96 11.46
N PRO A 242 2.68 -10.93 11.63
CA PRO A 242 4.07 -10.78 11.23
C PRO A 242 4.23 -11.01 9.73
N ILE A 243 3.68 -10.13 8.91
CA ILE A 243 3.78 -10.20 7.45
C ILE A 243 4.68 -9.10 6.91
N SER A 244 5.32 -9.36 5.76
CA SER A 244 6.11 -8.33 5.09
C SER A 244 5.24 -7.26 4.46
N VAL A 245 5.79 -6.07 4.31
CA VAL A 245 5.13 -4.94 3.63
C VAL A 245 4.64 -5.33 2.25
N MET A 246 5.42 -6.09 1.48
CA MET A 246 5.03 -6.56 0.15
C MET A 246 3.78 -7.43 0.18
N ILE A 247 3.69 -8.39 1.11
CA ILE A 247 2.51 -9.24 1.28
C ILE A 247 1.31 -8.39 1.72
N TYR A 248 1.52 -7.45 2.64
CA TYR A 248 0.47 -6.54 3.08
C TYR A 248 -0.11 -5.72 1.92
N LEU A 249 0.75 -5.13 1.08
CA LEU A 249 0.30 -4.39 -0.10
C LEU A 249 -0.50 -5.28 -1.06
N CYS A 250 -0.06 -6.50 -1.32
CA CYS A 250 -0.82 -7.45 -2.13
C CYS A 250 -2.20 -7.75 -1.53
N LEU A 251 -2.28 -7.98 -0.21
CA LEU A 251 -3.54 -8.27 0.48
C LEU A 251 -4.47 -7.06 0.54
N LEU A 252 -3.94 -5.86 0.74
CA LEU A 252 -4.70 -4.62 0.80
C LEU A 252 -5.51 -4.41 -0.48
N TYR A 253 -4.91 -4.70 -1.62
CA TYR A 253 -5.51 -4.44 -2.92
C TYR A 253 -6.28 -5.64 -3.51
N THR A 254 -6.12 -6.82 -2.95
CA THR A 254 -6.92 -8.00 -3.34
C THR A 254 -8.12 -8.24 -2.44
N SER A 255 -8.16 -7.61 -1.26
CA SER A 255 -9.27 -7.75 -0.31
C SER A 255 -10.31 -6.63 -0.51
N PRO A 256 -11.62 -6.94 -0.54
CA PRO A 256 -12.66 -5.92 -0.55
C PRO A 256 -12.57 -5.12 0.76
N SER A 257 -12.26 -3.85 0.62
CA SER A 257 -12.25 -2.77 1.62
C SER A 257 -11.87 -3.13 3.07
N PRO A 258 -10.69 -2.73 3.55
CA PRO A 258 -10.34 -2.85 4.97
C PRO A 258 -11.03 -1.80 5.86
N ARG A 259 -11.89 -0.92 5.32
CA ARG A 259 -12.60 0.12 6.08
C ARG A 259 -13.76 -0.41 6.92
N ASP A 260 -14.16 -1.66 6.73
CA ASP A 260 -15.30 -2.27 7.43
C ASP A 260 -14.89 -3.24 8.54
N ARG A 261 -13.68 -3.06 9.11
CA ARG A 261 -13.23 -3.88 10.25
C ARG A 261 -12.70 -3.03 11.39
#